data_f157c7f36fc8db8ce6eea565de104d8e
#
_entry.id   f157c7f36fc8db8ce6eea565de104d8e
#
_cell.length_a   1.000
_cell.length_b   1.000
_cell.length_c   1.000
_cell.angle_alpha   90.00
_cell.angle_beta   90.00
_cell.angle_gamma   90.00
#
_symmetry.space_group_name_H-M   'P 1'
#
loop_
_entity.id
_entity.type
_entity.pdbx_description
1 polymer ?
#
loop_
_entity_poly.entity_id
_entity_poly.type
_entity_poly.pdbx_seq_one_letter_code
_entity_poly.pdbx_strand_id
1 'polypeptide(L)'
;MTTVINRAEYMKEYRKKYYLRNKEKMTEYYKKNKEKLCQTAKEYRKENYERILATKKEYYNKNHDEIILKQRAYLQTEKGKKINRIASWKSKGVISDDFDSLYEKYMNTNNCENCDIELVSGAGLSNKKHLDHDHRTNLFRNVLCGSCNINRRE
;
A
#
# COMPACT_ATOMS: atom_id res chain seq x y z
N MET A 1 -47.54 -3.24 18.35
CA MET A 1 -46.56 -4.20 17.78
C MET A 1 -45.22 -3.90 18.39
N THR A 2 -44.76 -4.69 19.36
CA THR A 2 -43.46 -4.56 20.01
C THR A 2 -42.40 -5.18 19.12
N THR A 3 -41.56 -4.35 18.50
CA THR A 3 -40.40 -4.82 17.72
C THR A 3 -39.44 -5.54 18.64
N VAL A 4 -39.29 -6.85 18.47
CA VAL A 4 -38.29 -7.65 19.16
C VAL A 4 -36.94 -7.23 18.62
N ILE A 5 -36.26 -6.35 19.35
CA ILE A 5 -34.88 -5.91 19.00
C ILE A 5 -33.97 -7.12 19.15
N ASN A 6 -33.28 -7.50 18.08
CA ASN A 6 -32.29 -8.56 18.11
C ASN A 6 -31.17 -8.17 19.13
N ARG A 7 -30.89 -9.08 20.08
CA ARG A 7 -29.87 -8.88 21.12
C ARG A 7 -28.51 -8.44 20.54
N ALA A 8 -28.14 -8.93 19.36
CA ALA A 8 -26.90 -8.55 18.69
C ALA A 8 -26.90 -7.07 18.25
N GLU A 9 -28.02 -6.59 17.71
CA GLU A 9 -28.20 -5.18 17.31
C GLU A 9 -28.21 -4.25 18.52
N TYR A 10 -28.95 -4.64 19.57
CA TYR A 10 -28.93 -3.89 20.84
C TYR A 10 -27.50 -3.75 21.40
N MET A 11 -26.74 -4.84 21.45
CA MET A 11 -25.37 -4.83 21.96
C MET A 11 -24.41 -4.02 21.06
N LYS A 12 -24.64 -4.01 19.76
CA LYS A 12 -23.87 -3.18 18.81
C LYS A 12 -24.10 -1.69 19.08
N GLU A 13 -25.35 -1.28 19.21
CA GLU A 13 -25.72 0.11 19.52
C GLU A 13 -25.24 0.53 20.93
N TYR A 14 -25.39 -0.32 21.91
CA TYR A 14 -24.90 -0.09 23.27
C TYR A 14 -23.38 0.15 23.28
N ARG A 15 -22.60 -0.72 22.61
CA ARG A 15 -21.13 -0.58 22.51
C ARG A 15 -20.73 0.72 21.83
N LYS A 16 -21.44 1.11 20.76
CA LYS A 16 -21.21 2.37 20.04
C LYS A 16 -21.44 3.58 20.96
N LYS A 17 -22.56 3.60 21.66
CA LYS A 17 -22.90 4.67 22.62
C LYS A 17 -21.90 4.72 23.78
N TYR A 18 -21.53 3.56 24.31
CA TYR A 18 -20.54 3.46 25.39
C TYR A 18 -19.18 4.00 24.95
N TYR A 19 -18.70 3.61 23.76
CA TYR A 19 -17.46 4.10 23.19
C TYR A 19 -17.46 5.63 23.03
N LEU A 20 -18.51 6.19 22.42
CA LEU A 20 -18.61 7.64 22.22
C LEU A 20 -18.59 8.40 23.56
N ARG A 21 -19.29 7.90 24.59
CA ARG A 21 -19.34 8.52 25.91
C ARG A 21 -18.00 8.47 26.64
N ASN A 22 -17.21 7.43 26.42
CA ASN A 22 -15.96 7.20 27.16
C ASN A 22 -14.70 7.45 26.32
N LYS A 23 -14.83 7.91 25.08
CA LYS A 23 -13.71 8.08 24.13
C LYS A 23 -12.55 8.90 24.70
N GLU A 24 -12.86 10.03 25.32
CA GLU A 24 -11.85 10.90 25.92
C GLU A 24 -11.10 10.22 27.05
N LYS A 25 -11.85 9.64 28.02
CA LYS A 25 -11.26 8.90 29.14
C LYS A 25 -10.38 7.74 28.67
N MET A 26 -10.80 7.01 27.65
CA MET A 26 -10.02 5.92 27.05
C MET A 26 -8.75 6.45 26.38
N THR A 27 -8.83 7.60 25.72
CA THR A 27 -7.68 8.24 25.06
C THR A 27 -6.67 8.73 26.10
N GLU A 28 -7.13 9.36 27.17
CA GLU A 28 -6.26 9.80 28.29
C GLU A 28 -5.60 8.61 28.98
N TYR A 29 -6.37 7.57 29.30
CA TYR A 29 -5.84 6.34 29.87
C TYR A 29 -4.73 5.74 28.98
N TYR A 30 -4.98 5.65 27.67
CA TYR A 30 -4.00 5.14 26.71
C TYR A 30 -2.75 6.02 26.66
N LYS A 31 -2.89 7.35 26.58
CA LYS A 31 -1.75 8.27 26.58
C LYS A 31 -0.91 8.10 27.86
N LYS A 32 -1.55 8.05 29.03
CA LYS A 32 -0.89 7.91 30.34
C LYS A 32 -0.17 6.57 30.50
N ASN A 33 -0.72 5.49 29.91
CA ASN A 33 -0.18 4.14 30.11
C ASN A 33 0.53 3.59 28.86
N LYS A 34 0.77 4.39 27.83
CA LYS A 34 1.29 3.96 26.52
C LYS A 34 2.57 3.13 26.63
N GLU A 35 3.53 3.61 27.41
CA GLU A 35 4.82 2.92 27.56
C GLU A 35 4.66 1.55 28.21
N LYS A 36 3.90 1.49 29.31
CA LYS A 36 3.61 0.22 30.02
C LYS A 36 2.89 -0.77 29.11
N LEU A 37 1.87 -0.31 28.38
CA LEU A 37 1.11 -1.16 27.45
C LEU A 37 1.99 -1.66 26.30
N CYS A 38 2.86 -0.80 25.75
CA CYS A 38 3.81 -1.20 24.72
C CYS A 38 4.83 -2.22 25.24
N GLN A 39 5.33 -2.03 26.46
CA GLN A 39 6.29 -2.96 27.05
C GLN A 39 5.64 -4.33 27.30
N THR A 40 4.47 -4.36 27.95
CA THR A 40 3.72 -5.61 28.16
C THR A 40 3.42 -6.34 26.83
N ALA A 41 3.06 -5.58 25.78
CA ALA A 41 2.83 -6.16 24.45
C ALA A 41 4.10 -6.73 23.81
N LYS A 42 5.29 -6.12 24.04
CA LYS A 42 6.57 -6.64 23.57
C LYS A 42 6.94 -7.94 24.29
N GLU A 43 6.80 -7.97 25.61
CA GLU A 43 7.07 -9.15 26.43
C GLU A 43 6.17 -10.32 26.02
N TYR A 44 4.86 -10.09 25.93
CA TYR A 44 3.91 -11.10 25.46
C TYR A 44 4.27 -11.66 24.09
N ARG A 45 4.67 -10.80 23.12
CA ARG A 45 5.09 -11.25 21.78
C ARG A 45 6.37 -12.07 21.83
N LYS A 46 7.32 -11.72 22.70
CA LYS A 46 8.57 -12.46 22.88
C LYS A 46 8.31 -13.85 23.47
N GLU A 47 7.51 -13.91 24.53
CA GLU A 47 7.17 -15.18 25.20
C GLU A 47 6.32 -16.12 24.33
N ASN A 48 5.44 -15.55 23.50
CA ASN A 48 4.53 -16.32 22.65
C ASN A 48 4.94 -16.36 21.18
N TYR A 49 6.19 -16.04 20.86
CA TYR A 49 6.64 -15.90 19.47
C TYR A 49 6.34 -17.12 18.61
N GLU A 50 6.75 -18.30 19.05
CA GLU A 50 6.57 -19.55 18.32
C GLU A 50 5.09 -19.88 18.09
N ARG A 51 4.26 -19.69 19.12
CA ARG A 51 2.80 -19.89 19.03
C ARG A 51 2.16 -18.94 18.01
N ILE A 52 2.53 -17.67 18.06
CA ILE A 52 2.02 -16.64 17.16
C ILE A 52 2.45 -16.97 15.71
N LEU A 53 3.68 -17.41 15.51
CA LEU A 53 4.21 -17.79 14.20
C LEU A 53 3.48 -19.01 13.63
N ALA A 54 3.26 -20.03 14.45
CA ALA A 54 2.51 -21.23 14.06
C ALA A 54 1.07 -20.90 13.66
N THR A 55 0.37 -20.12 14.47
CA THR A 55 -1.01 -19.68 14.16
C THR A 55 -1.08 -18.87 12.86
N LYS A 56 -0.12 -17.97 12.64
CA LYS A 56 -0.06 -17.20 11.39
C LYS A 56 0.19 -18.10 10.17
N LYS A 57 1.09 -19.07 10.31
CA LYS A 57 1.38 -20.02 9.23
C LYS A 57 0.18 -20.89 8.91
N GLU A 58 -0.52 -21.39 9.93
CA GLU A 58 -1.74 -22.17 9.77
C GLU A 58 -2.84 -21.35 9.07
N TYR A 59 -3.08 -20.11 9.55
CA TYR A 59 -4.04 -19.21 8.91
C TYR A 59 -3.69 -18.93 7.45
N TYR A 60 -2.42 -18.65 7.15
CA TYR A 60 -1.96 -18.40 5.79
C TYR A 60 -2.17 -19.63 4.90
N ASN A 61 -1.76 -20.82 5.37
CA ASN A 61 -1.93 -22.05 4.59
C ASN A 61 -3.40 -22.35 4.32
N LYS A 62 -4.27 -22.16 5.32
CA LYS A 62 -5.71 -22.40 5.18
C LYS A 62 -6.40 -21.42 4.23
N ASN A 63 -5.94 -20.18 4.17
CA ASN A 63 -6.59 -19.11 3.41
C ASN A 63 -5.76 -18.64 2.20
N HIS A 64 -4.70 -19.36 1.84
CA HIS A 64 -3.73 -18.96 0.81
C HIS A 64 -4.39 -18.53 -0.49
N ASP A 65 -5.25 -19.37 -1.06
CA ASP A 65 -5.86 -19.12 -2.37
C ASP A 65 -6.77 -17.89 -2.34
N GLU A 66 -7.53 -17.74 -1.27
CA GLU A 66 -8.38 -16.56 -1.08
C GLU A 66 -7.57 -15.27 -0.94
N ILE A 67 -6.47 -15.32 -0.19
CA ILE A 67 -5.55 -14.19 -0.02
C ILE A 67 -4.95 -13.79 -1.38
N ILE A 68 -4.47 -14.76 -2.16
CA ILE A 68 -3.89 -14.51 -3.49
C ILE A 68 -4.93 -13.94 -4.45
N LEU A 69 -6.16 -14.47 -4.45
CA LEU A 69 -7.25 -13.94 -5.29
C LEU A 69 -7.57 -12.47 -4.94
N LYS A 70 -7.71 -12.17 -3.65
CA LYS A 70 -7.95 -10.79 -3.17
C LYS A 70 -6.80 -9.86 -3.55
N GLN A 71 -5.56 -10.31 -3.40
CA GLN A 71 -4.38 -9.52 -3.76
C GLN A 71 -4.32 -9.24 -5.26
N ARG A 72 -4.56 -10.26 -6.11
CA ARG A 72 -4.63 -10.09 -7.56
C ARG A 72 -5.73 -9.12 -7.97
N ALA A 73 -6.94 -9.27 -7.39
CA ALA A 73 -8.05 -8.36 -7.65
C ALA A 73 -7.70 -6.92 -7.25
N TYR A 74 -7.09 -6.72 -6.09
CA TYR A 74 -6.65 -5.40 -5.66
C TYR A 74 -5.64 -4.76 -6.63
N LEU A 75 -4.65 -5.54 -7.11
CA LEU A 75 -3.64 -5.05 -8.06
C LEU A 75 -4.23 -4.67 -9.43
N GLN A 76 -5.43 -5.14 -9.77
CA GLN A 76 -6.13 -4.71 -10.99
C GLN A 76 -6.88 -3.38 -10.82
N THR A 77 -7.14 -2.95 -9.58
CA THR A 77 -7.76 -1.63 -9.34
C THR A 77 -6.79 -0.50 -9.70
N GLU A 78 -7.32 0.67 -10.07
CA GLU A 78 -6.48 1.85 -10.37
C GLU A 78 -5.57 2.22 -9.20
N LYS A 79 -6.10 2.14 -7.97
CA LYS A 79 -5.31 2.34 -6.74
C LYS A 79 -4.18 1.32 -6.60
N GLY A 80 -4.47 0.04 -6.84
CA GLY A 80 -3.46 -1.02 -6.78
C GLY A 80 -2.38 -0.86 -7.85
N LYS A 81 -2.76 -0.53 -9.08
CA LYS A 81 -1.82 -0.23 -10.18
C LYS A 81 -0.90 0.94 -9.84
N LYS A 82 -1.47 2.04 -9.30
CA LYS A 82 -0.70 3.22 -8.87
C LYS A 82 0.32 2.85 -7.80
N ILE A 83 -0.13 2.21 -6.71
CA ILE A 83 0.74 1.81 -5.61
C ILE A 83 1.87 0.88 -6.09
N ASN A 84 1.54 -0.11 -6.93
CA ASN A 84 2.53 -1.05 -7.45
C ASN A 84 3.56 -0.35 -8.35
N ARG A 85 3.12 0.61 -9.18
CA ARG A 85 4.00 1.40 -10.04
C ARG A 85 4.97 2.25 -9.20
N ILE A 86 4.47 2.98 -8.22
CA ILE A 86 5.29 3.80 -7.32
C ILE A 86 6.26 2.91 -6.52
N ALA A 87 5.82 1.77 -6.01
CA ALA A 87 6.69 0.82 -5.32
C ALA A 87 7.83 0.32 -6.22
N SER A 88 7.54 0.04 -7.50
CA SER A 88 8.56 -0.33 -8.49
C SER A 88 9.58 0.79 -8.74
N TRP A 89 9.16 2.05 -8.79
CA TRP A 89 10.10 3.17 -8.93
C TRP A 89 10.99 3.33 -7.70
N LYS A 90 10.40 3.27 -6.50
CA LYS A 90 11.14 3.32 -5.23
C LYS A 90 12.18 2.18 -5.13
N SER A 91 11.81 0.96 -5.54
CA SER A 91 12.75 -0.17 -5.54
C SER A 91 13.90 -0.03 -6.53
N LYS A 92 13.75 0.81 -7.56
CA LYS A 92 14.80 1.18 -8.52
C LYS A 92 15.63 2.39 -8.07
N GLY A 93 15.37 2.89 -6.87
CA GLY A 93 16.09 4.02 -6.30
C GLY A 93 15.52 5.40 -6.63
N VAL A 94 14.43 5.52 -7.40
CA VAL A 94 13.85 6.83 -7.73
C VAL A 94 13.48 7.60 -6.47
N ILE A 95 13.92 8.85 -6.39
CA ILE A 95 13.62 9.80 -5.33
C ILE A 95 12.64 10.85 -5.85
N SER A 96 11.61 11.14 -5.08
CA SER A 96 10.66 12.22 -5.35
C SER A 96 10.04 12.67 -4.04
N ASP A 97 9.81 13.97 -3.89
CA ASP A 97 9.08 14.54 -2.75
C ASP A 97 7.57 14.28 -2.88
N ASP A 98 7.07 14.14 -4.12
CA ASP A 98 5.67 13.85 -4.42
C ASP A 98 5.55 12.78 -5.51
N PHE A 99 5.40 11.53 -5.09
CA PHE A 99 5.16 10.40 -5.98
C PHE A 99 3.77 10.40 -6.62
N ASP A 100 2.80 11.09 -6.04
CA ASP A 100 1.45 11.17 -6.59
C ASP A 100 1.45 12.06 -7.85
N SER A 101 2.03 13.24 -7.76
CA SER A 101 2.23 14.13 -8.91
C SER A 101 3.12 13.51 -10.00
N LEU A 102 4.19 12.78 -9.59
CA LEU A 102 5.04 12.06 -10.53
C LEU A 102 4.27 10.95 -11.26
N TYR A 103 3.38 10.24 -10.58
CA TYR A 103 2.53 9.23 -11.21
C TYR A 103 1.55 9.86 -12.20
N GLU A 104 0.94 10.98 -11.87
CA GLU A 104 0.03 11.70 -12.76
C GLU A 104 0.76 12.21 -14.02
N LYS A 105 1.95 12.79 -13.86
CA LYS A 105 2.80 13.16 -15.00
C LYS A 105 3.10 11.96 -15.87
N TYR A 106 3.54 10.85 -15.28
CA TYR A 106 3.82 9.61 -16.03
C TYR A 106 2.58 9.10 -16.78
N MET A 107 1.40 9.13 -16.19
CA MET A 107 0.17 8.66 -16.83
C MET A 107 -0.25 9.56 -17.98
N ASN A 108 -0.15 10.88 -17.84
CA ASN A 108 -0.60 11.87 -18.81
C ASN A 108 0.40 12.09 -19.95
N THR A 109 1.64 11.64 -19.87
CA THR A 109 2.62 11.72 -20.96
C THR A 109 2.32 10.65 -22.00
N ASN A 110 1.86 11.03 -23.17
CA ASN A 110 1.50 10.11 -24.25
C ASN A 110 2.62 9.88 -25.27
N ASN A 111 3.55 10.83 -25.39
CA ASN A 111 4.66 10.75 -26.32
C ASN A 111 5.99 10.72 -25.57
N CYS A 112 7.02 10.11 -26.17
CA CYS A 112 8.38 10.10 -25.62
C CYS A 112 8.95 11.52 -25.59
N GLU A 113 9.36 12.00 -24.42
CA GLU A 113 9.92 13.35 -24.25
C GLU A 113 11.28 13.57 -24.96
N ASN A 114 11.82 12.54 -25.65
CA ASN A 114 13.07 12.64 -26.41
C ASN A 114 12.89 12.50 -27.92
N CYS A 115 12.07 11.58 -28.42
CA CYS A 115 11.91 11.28 -29.83
C CYS A 115 10.48 11.40 -30.34
N ASP A 116 9.57 11.85 -29.51
CA ASP A 116 8.14 12.13 -29.78
C ASP A 116 7.32 10.91 -30.28
N ILE A 117 7.86 9.69 -30.24
CA ILE A 117 7.10 8.50 -30.60
C ILE A 117 5.97 8.27 -29.54
N GLU A 118 4.80 7.85 -30.01
CA GLU A 118 3.68 7.50 -29.15
C GLU A 118 4.06 6.36 -28.20
N LEU A 119 3.79 6.56 -26.91
CA LEU A 119 4.11 5.63 -25.83
C LEU A 119 2.95 4.67 -25.58
N VAL A 120 3.28 3.39 -25.49
CA VAL A 120 2.31 2.33 -25.23
C VAL A 120 2.55 1.62 -23.89
N SER A 121 1.48 1.03 -23.35
CA SER A 121 1.55 0.11 -22.22
C SER A 121 1.68 -1.32 -22.75
N GLY A 122 2.70 -2.06 -22.33
CA GLY A 122 2.88 -3.45 -22.77
C GLY A 122 4.29 -3.97 -22.49
N ALA A 123 4.50 -5.26 -22.64
CA ALA A 123 5.82 -5.87 -22.52
C ALA A 123 6.47 -6.02 -23.90
N GLY A 124 7.79 -5.89 -23.97
CA GLY A 124 8.58 -6.22 -25.16
C GLY A 124 8.49 -5.23 -26.32
N LEU A 125 7.83 -4.08 -26.17
CA LEU A 125 7.70 -3.07 -27.21
C LEU A 125 8.79 -1.99 -27.06
N SER A 126 9.38 -1.57 -28.18
CA SER A 126 10.42 -0.52 -28.23
C SER A 126 9.90 0.85 -27.79
N ASN A 127 8.62 1.12 -28.02
CA ASN A 127 7.92 2.33 -27.60
C ASN A 127 7.19 2.19 -26.26
N LYS A 128 7.50 1.16 -25.47
CA LYS A 128 6.98 1.02 -24.11
C LYS A 128 7.37 2.23 -23.26
N LYS A 129 6.40 2.74 -22.49
CA LYS A 129 6.57 3.87 -21.56
C LYS A 129 7.47 3.50 -20.38
N HIS A 130 8.55 4.26 -20.20
CA HIS A 130 9.48 4.17 -19.08
C HIS A 130 9.58 5.50 -18.33
N LEU A 131 9.71 5.44 -17.02
CA LEU A 131 10.13 6.57 -16.21
C LEU A 131 11.67 6.52 -16.14
N ASP A 132 12.30 7.55 -16.68
CA ASP A 132 13.74 7.73 -16.64
C ASP A 132 14.17 8.56 -15.43
N HIS A 133 15.29 8.19 -14.83
CA HIS A 133 15.89 8.90 -13.70
C HIS A 133 17.41 8.91 -13.83
N ASP A 134 18.03 9.89 -13.26
CA ASP A 134 19.49 10.02 -13.18
C ASP A 134 20.05 8.97 -12.21
N HIS A 135 20.94 8.09 -12.66
CA HIS A 135 21.48 7.00 -11.85
C HIS A 135 22.46 7.46 -10.75
N ARG A 136 22.95 8.69 -10.84
CA ARG A 136 23.85 9.27 -9.83
C ARG A 136 23.08 9.98 -8.73
N THR A 137 22.02 10.72 -9.10
CA THR A 137 21.21 11.50 -8.15
C THR A 137 19.91 10.81 -7.77
N ASN A 138 19.49 9.80 -8.53
CA ASN A 138 18.20 9.11 -8.44
C ASN A 138 16.95 9.99 -8.67
N LEU A 139 17.14 11.21 -9.16
CA LEU A 139 16.07 12.15 -9.45
C LEU A 139 15.42 11.85 -10.79
N PHE A 140 14.11 12.02 -10.86
CA PHE A 140 13.34 11.92 -12.10
C PHE A 140 13.89 12.87 -13.17
N ARG A 141 13.99 12.41 -14.43
CA ARG A 141 14.38 13.22 -15.60
C ARG A 141 13.23 13.36 -16.60
N ASN A 142 12.80 12.24 -17.19
CA ASN A 142 11.86 12.23 -18.31
C ASN A 142 10.96 11.00 -18.32
N VAL A 143 9.90 11.04 -19.14
CA VAL A 143 9.15 9.85 -19.55
C VAL A 143 9.56 9.49 -20.98
N LEU A 144 10.17 8.32 -21.16
CA LEU A 144 10.81 7.91 -22.40
C LEU A 144 10.22 6.61 -22.96
N CYS A 145 10.43 6.39 -24.26
CA CYS A 145 10.27 5.07 -24.86
C CYS A 145 11.41 4.12 -24.44
N GLY A 146 11.23 2.81 -24.63
CA GLY A 146 12.23 1.81 -24.27
C GLY A 146 13.57 2.04 -24.95
N SER A 147 13.58 2.37 -26.24
CA SER A 147 14.81 2.65 -27.02
C SER A 147 15.56 3.87 -26.48
N CYS A 148 14.89 4.99 -26.27
CA CYS A 148 15.52 6.20 -25.72
C CYS A 148 16.03 5.98 -24.28
N ASN A 149 15.30 5.25 -23.47
CA ASN A 149 15.69 4.97 -22.10
C ASN A 149 16.94 4.07 -22.00
N ILE A 150 17.10 3.10 -22.93
CA ILE A 150 18.29 2.25 -23.00
C ILE A 150 19.51 3.04 -23.45
N ASN A 151 19.37 3.86 -24.50
CA ASN A 151 20.46 4.63 -25.07
C ASN A 151 20.96 5.79 -24.18
N ARG A 152 20.21 6.11 -23.12
CA ARG A 152 20.54 7.19 -22.17
C ARG A 152 21.13 6.69 -20.85
N ARG A 153 21.44 5.39 -20.76
CA ARG A 153 22.13 4.81 -19.62
C ARG A 153 23.62 5.17 -19.67
N GLU A 154 23.94 6.26 -19.00
CA GLU A 154 25.32 6.62 -18.65
C GLU A 154 25.58 6.28 -17.19
#